data_e537e8cb30d1ee8ef7ddec0a023e5605
#
_entry.id   e537e8cb30d1ee8ef7ddec0a023e5605
#
_cell.length_a   1.000
_cell.length_b   1.000
_cell.length_c   1.000
_cell.angle_alpha   90.00
_cell.angle_beta   90.00
_cell.angle_gamma   90.00
#
_symmetry.space_group_name_H-M   'P 1'
#
loop_
_entity.id
_entity.type
_entity.pdbx_description
1 polymer ?
#
loop_
_entity_poly.entity_id
_entity_poly.type
_entity_poly.pdbx_seq_one_letter_code
_entity_poly.pdbx_strand_id
1 'polypeptide(L)'
;MEVDFFIVGAPKAGTTSLYHYLNEHLEVEMSSQKEPDYFSDDALQEQGLYYGKNRIDTLKKYHNLFPTIAQEKKYGEASVSYLFYEDVPEKIKAYNSKGKIIIMLRDPVDRAFSHYLMDYRLGLISENFEKVFEKKQGLNFQQYFELGQYYNQVKNYFDVFGKENVHIIWYSDFKMNT
;
A
#
# COMPACT_ATOMS: atom_id res chain seq x y z
N MET A 1 -10.95 -10.85 15.84
CA MET A 1 -9.87 -11.11 14.87
C MET A 1 -9.19 -9.78 14.62
N GLU A 2 -7.87 -9.76 14.59
CA GLU A 2 -7.06 -8.60 14.19
C GLU A 2 -6.18 -9.03 13.02
N VAL A 3 -5.87 -8.12 12.11
CA VAL A 3 -4.93 -8.36 11.01
C VAL A 3 -3.52 -8.31 11.58
N ASP A 4 -2.72 -9.36 11.33
CA ASP A 4 -1.38 -9.53 11.91
C ASP A 4 -0.30 -8.71 11.20
N PHE A 5 -0.44 -8.50 9.87
CA PHE A 5 0.55 -7.76 9.10
C PHE A 5 -0.06 -6.97 7.93
N PHE A 6 0.63 -5.90 7.54
CA PHE A 6 0.17 -4.93 6.55
C PHE A 6 1.26 -4.67 5.51
N ILE A 7 0.95 -4.88 4.23
CA ILE A 7 1.80 -4.44 3.11
C ILE A 7 1.35 -3.02 2.74
N VAL A 8 2.05 -2.02 3.27
CA VAL A 8 1.60 -0.63 3.24
C VAL A 8 2.00 0.16 1.99
N GLY A 9 2.82 -0.39 1.14
CA GLY A 9 3.31 0.28 -0.09
C GLY A 9 4.63 -0.31 -0.56
N ALA A 10 5.27 0.35 -1.53
CA ALA A 10 4.82 1.51 -2.30
C ALA A 10 4.02 1.07 -3.54
N PRO A 11 3.18 1.93 -4.10
CA PRO A 11 2.50 1.62 -5.36
C PRO A 11 3.55 1.37 -6.46
N LYS A 12 3.30 0.41 -7.34
CA LYS A 12 4.17 0.00 -8.45
C LYS A 12 5.52 -0.62 -8.03
N ALA A 13 5.64 -1.08 -6.78
CA ALA A 13 6.83 -1.75 -6.24
C ALA A 13 6.69 -3.28 -6.11
N GLY A 14 5.71 -3.90 -6.78
CA GLY A 14 5.55 -5.37 -6.77
C GLY A 14 4.64 -5.93 -5.68
N THR A 15 3.93 -5.10 -4.92
CA THR A 15 3.03 -5.50 -3.83
C THR A 15 1.94 -6.49 -4.25
N THR A 16 1.51 -6.45 -5.52
CA THR A 16 0.52 -7.41 -6.05
C THR A 16 1.08 -8.83 -6.13
N SER A 17 2.32 -8.98 -6.59
CA SER A 17 2.98 -10.29 -6.63
C SER A 17 3.22 -10.83 -5.21
N LEU A 18 3.70 -9.98 -4.30
CA LEU A 18 3.88 -10.38 -2.90
C LEU A 18 2.55 -10.80 -2.26
N TYR A 19 1.47 -10.05 -2.49
CA TYR A 19 0.13 -10.41 -2.01
C TYR A 19 -0.28 -11.82 -2.49
N HIS A 20 -0.10 -12.14 -3.77
CA HIS A 20 -0.45 -13.46 -4.29
C HIS A 20 0.44 -14.57 -3.73
N TYR A 21 1.76 -14.36 -3.62
CA TYR A 21 2.65 -15.37 -3.03
C TYR A 21 2.33 -15.66 -1.56
N LEU A 22 2.02 -14.61 -0.78
CA LEU A 22 1.61 -14.81 0.61
C LEU A 22 0.25 -15.50 0.70
N ASN A 23 -0.68 -15.23 -0.23
CA ASN A 23 -1.99 -15.87 -0.24
C ASN A 23 -1.93 -17.37 -0.62
N GLU A 24 -0.85 -17.82 -1.26
CA GLU A 24 -0.59 -19.24 -1.54
C GLU A 24 0.02 -19.98 -0.33
N HIS A 25 0.49 -19.26 0.68
CA HIS A 25 1.13 -19.86 1.85
C HIS A 25 0.09 -20.46 2.82
N LEU A 26 0.29 -21.69 3.24
CA LEU A 26 -0.69 -22.44 4.05
C LEU A 26 -1.04 -21.78 5.40
N GLU A 27 -0.07 -21.09 6.00
CA GLU A 27 -0.22 -20.43 7.31
C GLU A 27 -0.67 -18.97 7.20
N VAL A 28 -0.96 -18.47 5.99
CA VAL A 28 -1.36 -17.09 5.72
C VAL A 28 -2.76 -17.04 5.13
N GLU A 29 -3.50 -16.02 5.48
CA GLU A 29 -4.75 -15.64 4.85
C GLU A 29 -4.71 -14.14 4.52
N MET A 30 -4.68 -13.83 3.24
CA MET A 30 -4.77 -12.44 2.78
C MET A 30 -6.23 -12.00 2.70
N SER A 31 -6.47 -10.70 2.90
CA SER A 31 -7.81 -10.11 2.67
C SER A 31 -8.34 -10.51 1.28
N SER A 32 -9.60 -10.89 1.18
CA SER A 32 -10.24 -11.31 -0.08
C SER A 32 -10.29 -10.21 -1.16
N GLN A 33 -10.11 -8.96 -0.75
CA GLN A 33 -9.94 -7.80 -1.62
C GLN A 33 -8.56 -7.21 -1.37
N LYS A 34 -7.75 -7.08 -2.42
CA LYS A 34 -6.53 -6.28 -2.40
C LYS A 34 -6.90 -4.80 -2.45
N GLU A 35 -6.14 -3.98 -1.72
CA GLU A 35 -6.39 -2.55 -1.57
C GLU A 35 -7.78 -2.23 -1.02
N PRO A 36 -8.10 -2.74 0.19
CA PRO A 36 -9.30 -2.32 0.90
C PRO A 36 -9.23 -0.85 1.34
N ASP A 37 -8.03 -0.30 1.50
CA ASP A 37 -7.73 1.10 1.84
C ASP A 37 -8.46 1.63 3.09
N TYR A 38 -8.84 0.73 4.01
CA TYR A 38 -9.67 1.05 5.18
C TYR A 38 -9.09 2.18 6.06
N PHE A 39 -7.78 2.15 6.31
CA PHE A 39 -7.13 3.17 7.16
C PHE A 39 -6.83 4.49 6.44
N SER A 40 -6.88 4.52 5.11
CA SER A 40 -6.70 5.72 4.29
C SER A 40 -7.99 6.19 3.60
N ASP A 41 -9.12 5.57 3.91
CA ASP A 41 -10.40 5.81 3.24
C ASP A 41 -10.79 7.29 3.18
N ASP A 42 -10.72 7.99 4.33
CA ASP A 42 -11.08 9.41 4.41
C ASP A 42 -10.22 10.27 3.47
N ALA A 43 -8.89 10.09 3.51
CA ALA A 43 -7.95 10.84 2.68
C ALA A 43 -8.15 10.58 1.18
N LEU A 44 -8.41 9.33 0.80
CA LEU A 44 -8.71 8.95 -0.58
C LEU A 44 -10.03 9.57 -1.07
N GLN A 45 -11.04 9.66 -0.19
CA GLN A 45 -12.31 10.32 -0.50
C GLN A 45 -12.12 11.81 -0.74
N GLU A 46 -11.41 12.49 0.15
CA GLU A 46 -11.13 13.94 0.01
C GLU A 46 -10.40 14.28 -1.28
N GLN A 47 -9.51 13.39 -1.72
CA GLN A 47 -8.72 13.59 -2.94
C GLN A 47 -9.44 13.08 -4.22
N GLY A 48 -10.56 12.39 -4.09
CA GLY A 48 -11.26 11.78 -5.22
C GLY A 48 -10.49 10.64 -5.90
N LEU A 49 -9.60 9.96 -5.16
CA LEU A 49 -8.67 8.92 -5.65
C LEU A 49 -9.21 7.49 -5.52
N TYR A 50 -10.50 7.31 -5.56
CA TYR A 50 -11.05 5.97 -5.40
C TYR A 50 -11.03 5.19 -6.72
N TYR A 51 -10.13 4.19 -6.81
CA TYR A 51 -10.05 3.27 -7.94
C TYR A 51 -11.04 2.08 -7.82
N GLY A 52 -11.58 1.84 -6.63
CA GLY A 52 -12.44 0.70 -6.32
C GLY A 52 -13.93 1.04 -6.29
N LYS A 53 -14.77 0.07 -6.70
CA LYS A 53 -16.23 0.21 -6.68
C LYS A 53 -16.86 -0.07 -5.30
N ASN A 54 -16.16 -0.79 -4.42
CA ASN A 54 -16.66 -1.22 -3.12
C ASN A 54 -15.83 -0.60 -2.00
N ARG A 55 -16.29 0.52 -1.51
CA ARG A 55 -15.67 1.23 -0.38
C ARG A 55 -15.74 0.40 0.91
N ILE A 56 -14.62 0.28 1.60
CA ILE A 56 -14.49 -0.36 2.91
C ILE A 56 -14.34 0.75 3.97
N ASP A 57 -15.45 1.26 4.46
CA ASP A 57 -15.57 2.42 5.34
C ASP A 57 -15.91 2.07 6.79
N THR A 58 -16.11 0.80 7.09
CA THR A 58 -16.43 0.34 8.45
C THR A 58 -15.58 -0.86 8.84
N LEU A 59 -15.25 -0.97 10.13
CA LEU A 59 -14.52 -2.10 10.69
C LEU A 59 -15.22 -3.44 10.39
N LYS A 60 -16.54 -3.46 10.37
CA LYS A 60 -17.32 -4.65 10.01
C LYS A 60 -17.08 -5.07 8.56
N LYS A 61 -17.10 -4.13 7.61
CA LYS A 61 -16.79 -4.43 6.21
C LYS A 61 -15.33 -4.91 6.06
N TYR A 62 -14.41 -4.26 6.78
CA TYR A 62 -13.00 -4.63 6.79
C TYR A 62 -12.78 -6.06 7.29
N HIS A 63 -13.36 -6.44 8.43
CA HIS A 63 -13.25 -7.80 8.96
C HIS A 63 -13.94 -8.85 8.07
N ASN A 64 -14.97 -8.49 7.32
CA ASN A 64 -15.63 -9.39 6.38
C ASN A 64 -14.75 -9.77 5.18
N LEU A 65 -13.62 -9.10 4.99
CA LEU A 65 -12.62 -9.48 3.97
C LEU A 65 -11.82 -10.73 4.35
N PHE A 66 -11.98 -11.23 5.56
CA PHE A 66 -11.30 -12.41 6.10
C PHE A 66 -12.36 -13.46 6.51
N PRO A 67 -12.91 -14.21 5.54
CA PRO A 67 -14.06 -15.07 5.78
C PRO A 67 -13.76 -16.31 6.63
N THR A 68 -12.50 -16.74 6.65
CA THR A 68 -12.09 -17.94 7.40
C THR A 68 -11.45 -17.52 8.73
N ILE A 69 -12.04 -17.92 9.85
CA ILE A 69 -11.42 -17.75 11.16
C ILE A 69 -10.73 -19.06 11.53
N ALA A 70 -9.46 -19.20 11.15
CA ALA A 70 -8.62 -20.31 11.55
C ALA A 70 -7.60 -19.80 12.59
N GLN A 71 -7.56 -20.44 13.77
CA GLN A 71 -6.68 -20.02 14.88
C GLN A 71 -5.17 -20.12 14.58
N GLU A 72 -4.81 -20.87 13.53
CA GLU A 72 -3.42 -21.15 13.17
C GLU A 72 -2.87 -20.28 12.04
N LYS A 73 -3.70 -19.44 11.42
CA LYS A 73 -3.29 -18.58 10.30
C LYS A 73 -2.92 -17.16 10.72
N LYS A 74 -2.00 -16.55 9.98
CA LYS A 74 -1.67 -15.14 10.02
C LYS A 74 -2.48 -14.37 9.00
N TYR A 75 -3.15 -13.32 9.44
CA TYR A 75 -4.00 -12.48 8.60
C TYR A 75 -3.23 -11.29 8.06
N GLY A 76 -3.26 -11.10 6.75
CA GLY A 76 -2.55 -10.00 6.09
C GLY A 76 -3.43 -9.21 5.14
N GLU A 77 -3.09 -7.95 4.96
CA GLU A 77 -3.68 -7.11 3.92
C GLU A 77 -2.63 -6.31 3.16
N ALA A 78 -3.00 -5.79 1.98
CA ALA A 78 -2.12 -4.97 1.15
C ALA A 78 -2.89 -3.76 0.61
N SER A 79 -2.57 -2.57 1.14
CA SER A 79 -3.07 -1.28 0.68
C SER A 79 -1.89 -0.32 0.46
N VAL A 80 -1.58 -0.05 -0.81
CA VAL A 80 -0.39 0.74 -1.18
C VAL A 80 -0.49 2.22 -0.85
N SER A 81 -1.69 2.71 -0.61
CA SER A 81 -1.98 4.08 -0.18
C SER A 81 -1.45 4.38 1.23
N TYR A 82 -1.37 3.36 2.09
CA TYR A 82 -1.02 3.51 3.51
C TYR A 82 0.36 4.12 3.74
N LEU A 83 1.31 3.86 2.85
CA LEU A 83 2.66 4.39 3.00
C LEU A 83 2.72 5.92 2.93
N PHE A 84 1.84 6.52 2.14
CA PHE A 84 1.86 7.95 1.85
C PHE A 84 1.20 8.82 2.93
N TYR A 85 0.08 8.39 3.49
CA TYR A 85 -0.69 9.20 4.43
C TYR A 85 -0.11 9.13 5.85
N GLU A 86 0.23 10.31 6.39
CA GLU A 86 1.00 10.45 7.64
C GLU A 86 0.28 9.92 8.89
N ASP A 87 -1.04 9.92 8.90
CA ASP A 87 -1.87 9.47 10.03
C ASP A 87 -2.14 7.95 10.03
N VAL A 88 -1.88 7.27 8.91
CA VAL A 88 -2.19 5.85 8.77
C VAL A 88 -1.37 4.94 9.70
N PRO A 89 -0.06 5.15 9.93
CA PRO A 89 0.69 4.33 10.88
C PRO A 89 0.06 4.31 12.27
N GLU A 90 -0.38 5.47 12.79
CA GLU A 90 -1.05 5.57 14.08
C GLU A 90 -2.43 4.89 14.09
N LYS A 91 -3.20 5.00 13.03
CA LYS A 91 -4.48 4.28 12.87
C LYS A 91 -4.29 2.77 12.91
N ILE A 92 -3.28 2.24 12.19
CA ILE A 92 -2.94 0.82 12.21
C ILE A 92 -2.46 0.40 13.60
N LYS A 93 -1.62 1.21 14.25
CA LYS A 93 -1.12 0.95 15.61
C LYS A 93 -2.23 0.91 16.64
N ALA A 94 -3.21 1.80 16.53
CA ALA A 94 -4.40 1.82 17.39
C ALA A 94 -5.30 0.59 17.15
N TYR A 95 -5.37 0.09 15.90
CA TYR A 95 -6.12 -1.10 15.56
C TYR A 95 -5.44 -2.39 16.06
N ASN A 96 -4.14 -2.55 15.79
CA ASN A 96 -3.32 -3.65 16.29
C ASN A 96 -1.91 -3.18 16.66
N SER A 97 -1.66 -3.03 17.96
CA SER A 97 -0.37 -2.56 18.49
C SER A 97 0.79 -3.53 18.23
N LYS A 98 0.51 -4.78 17.89
CA LYS A 98 1.49 -5.84 17.57
C LYS A 98 1.64 -6.10 16.08
N GLY A 99 0.88 -5.38 15.25
CA GLY A 99 0.89 -5.52 13.80
C GLY A 99 2.30 -5.39 13.21
N LYS A 100 2.62 -6.22 12.21
CA LYS A 100 3.88 -6.15 11.47
C LYS A 100 3.67 -5.38 10.17
N ILE A 101 4.68 -4.62 9.78
CA ILE A 101 4.63 -3.76 8.60
C ILE A 101 5.61 -4.30 7.54
N ILE A 102 5.14 -4.40 6.32
CA ILE A 102 5.96 -4.72 5.14
C ILE A 102 5.90 -3.54 4.18
N ILE A 103 7.08 -3.04 3.80
CA ILE A 103 7.24 -1.95 2.85
C ILE A 103 8.05 -2.45 1.66
N MET A 104 7.46 -2.47 0.47
CA MET A 104 8.20 -2.73 -0.76
C MET A 104 8.62 -1.41 -1.39
N LEU A 105 9.92 -1.25 -1.65
CA LEU A 105 10.47 -0.05 -2.29
C LEU A 105 11.04 -0.39 -3.66
N ARG A 106 10.89 0.52 -4.58
CA ARG A 106 11.45 0.47 -5.93
C ARG A 106 12.19 1.76 -6.22
N ASP A 107 13.15 1.75 -7.16
CA ASP A 107 13.72 2.99 -7.66
C ASP A 107 12.62 4.01 -7.94
N PRO A 108 12.71 5.24 -7.39
CA PRO A 108 11.62 6.21 -7.47
C PRO A 108 11.25 6.62 -8.91
N VAL A 109 12.24 6.67 -9.81
CA VAL A 109 12.02 7.03 -11.22
C VAL A 109 11.30 5.88 -11.94
N ASP A 110 11.77 4.65 -11.76
CA ASP A 110 11.14 3.46 -12.32
C ASP A 110 9.72 3.26 -11.79
N ARG A 111 9.50 3.57 -10.50
CA ARG A 111 8.19 3.53 -9.88
C ARG A 111 7.24 4.55 -10.53
N ALA A 112 7.70 5.81 -10.63
CA ALA A 112 6.95 6.90 -11.24
C ALA A 112 6.56 6.59 -12.69
N PHE A 113 7.52 6.15 -13.48
CA PHE A 113 7.28 5.78 -14.87
C PHE A 113 6.31 4.58 -15.01
N SER A 114 6.45 3.58 -14.15
CA SER A 114 5.51 2.45 -14.11
C SER A 114 4.09 2.86 -13.74
N HIS A 115 3.94 3.88 -12.88
CA HIS A 115 2.64 4.43 -12.50
C HIS A 115 2.02 5.22 -13.66
N TYR A 116 2.82 6.12 -14.25
CA TYR A 116 2.40 6.86 -15.44
C TYR A 116 1.94 5.94 -16.58
N LEU A 117 2.68 4.88 -16.90
CA LEU A 117 2.29 3.91 -17.93
C LEU A 117 0.97 3.19 -17.63
N MET A 118 0.69 2.94 -16.36
CA MET A 118 -0.60 2.37 -15.95
C MET A 118 -1.73 3.35 -16.23
N ASP A 119 -1.60 4.59 -15.76
CA ASP A 119 -2.62 5.62 -15.92
C ASP A 119 -2.82 6.00 -17.39
N TYR A 120 -1.75 6.04 -18.17
CA TYR A 120 -1.81 6.27 -19.62
C TYR A 120 -2.62 5.16 -20.33
N ARG A 121 -2.39 3.89 -19.98
CA ARG A 121 -3.14 2.75 -20.54
C ARG A 121 -4.61 2.74 -20.11
N LEU A 122 -4.92 3.27 -18.94
CA LEU A 122 -6.28 3.43 -18.45
C LEU A 122 -6.99 4.68 -19.00
N GLY A 123 -6.29 5.52 -19.76
CA GLY A 123 -6.82 6.77 -20.29
C GLY A 123 -7.00 7.88 -19.24
N LEU A 124 -6.36 7.74 -18.07
CA LEU A 124 -6.43 8.71 -16.97
C LEU A 124 -5.51 9.91 -17.20
N ILE A 125 -4.48 9.74 -18.02
CA ILE A 125 -3.55 10.80 -18.43
C ILE A 125 -3.25 10.70 -19.93
N SER A 126 -3.13 11.86 -20.60
CA SER A 126 -2.78 11.97 -22.02
C SER A 126 -1.51 12.78 -22.26
N GLU A 127 -1.01 13.48 -21.25
CA GLU A 127 0.22 14.28 -21.31
C GLU A 127 1.46 13.39 -21.32
N ASN A 128 2.56 13.87 -21.90
CA ASN A 128 3.86 13.18 -21.81
C ASN A 128 4.38 13.19 -20.38
N PHE A 129 5.16 12.15 -20.04
CA PHE A 129 5.69 11.94 -18.69
C PHE A 129 6.48 13.14 -18.14
N GLU A 130 7.31 13.78 -18.98
CA GLU A 130 8.09 14.95 -18.57
C GLU A 130 7.23 16.14 -18.16
N LYS A 131 6.10 16.35 -18.82
CA LYS A 131 5.17 17.47 -18.54
C LYS A 131 4.51 17.40 -17.17
N VAL A 132 4.40 16.20 -16.61
CA VAL A 132 3.84 16.00 -15.27
C VAL A 132 4.65 16.74 -14.20
N PHE A 133 5.98 16.83 -14.39
CA PHE A 133 6.89 17.45 -13.44
C PHE A 133 7.02 18.98 -13.58
N GLU A 134 6.51 19.56 -14.68
CA GLU A 134 6.56 21.01 -14.90
C GLU A 134 5.73 21.78 -13.87
N LYS A 135 4.58 21.26 -13.49
CA LYS A 135 3.63 21.96 -12.59
C LYS A 135 4.00 21.90 -11.12
N LYS A 136 4.82 20.96 -10.68
CA LYS A 136 5.26 20.73 -9.28
C LYS A 136 4.15 20.77 -8.22
N GLN A 137 2.92 20.44 -8.62
CA GLN A 137 1.74 20.41 -7.75
C GLN A 137 0.60 19.63 -8.38
N GLY A 138 -0.41 19.31 -7.57
CA GLY A 138 -1.62 18.60 -8.01
C GLY A 138 -1.45 17.09 -8.02
N LEU A 139 -2.52 16.40 -8.36
CA LEU A 139 -2.64 14.96 -8.20
C LEU A 139 -1.57 14.17 -8.96
N ASN A 140 -1.30 14.53 -10.22
CA ASN A 140 -0.30 13.82 -11.01
C ASN A 140 1.12 13.99 -10.44
N PHE A 141 1.46 15.17 -9.91
CA PHE A 141 2.73 15.38 -9.24
C PHE A 141 2.85 14.53 -7.98
N GLN A 142 1.78 14.47 -7.17
CA GLN A 142 1.72 13.58 -6.01
C GLN A 142 1.92 12.12 -6.43
N GLN A 143 1.15 11.62 -7.41
CA GLN A 143 1.18 10.22 -7.83
C GLN A 143 2.54 9.78 -8.40
N TYR A 144 3.20 10.64 -9.18
CA TYR A 144 4.44 10.25 -9.85
C TYR A 144 5.70 10.70 -9.12
N PHE A 145 5.65 11.78 -8.34
CA PHE A 145 6.81 12.30 -7.62
C PHE A 145 6.74 12.07 -6.11
N GLU A 146 5.72 12.61 -5.42
CA GLU A 146 5.68 12.61 -3.95
C GLU A 146 5.59 11.20 -3.36
N LEU A 147 4.84 10.29 -4.00
CA LEU A 147 4.79 8.89 -3.61
C LEU A 147 6.15 8.16 -3.71
N GLY A 148 7.14 8.75 -4.37
CA GLY A 148 8.52 8.25 -4.44
C GLY A 148 9.46 8.87 -3.40
N GLN A 149 8.99 9.82 -2.60
CA GLN A 149 9.79 10.48 -1.54
C GLN A 149 9.74 9.66 -0.24
N TYR A 150 10.35 8.48 -0.25
CA TYR A 150 10.19 7.45 0.77
C TYR A 150 10.70 7.81 2.16
N TYR A 151 11.69 8.71 2.30
CA TYR A 151 12.40 8.91 3.57
C TYR A 151 11.44 9.19 4.74
N ASN A 152 10.60 10.21 4.61
CA ASN A 152 9.68 10.57 5.69
C ASN A 152 8.58 9.53 5.88
N GLN A 153 8.11 8.93 4.80
CA GLN A 153 7.09 7.87 4.82
C GLN A 153 7.59 6.65 5.63
N VAL A 154 8.77 6.15 5.31
CA VAL A 154 9.40 5.01 6.01
C VAL A 154 9.77 5.37 7.44
N LYS A 155 10.31 6.58 7.66
CA LYS A 155 10.66 7.06 9.00
C LYS A 155 9.44 7.07 9.92
N ASN A 156 8.29 7.52 9.45
CA ASN A 156 7.05 7.55 10.22
C ASN A 156 6.65 6.14 10.70
N TYR A 157 6.75 5.11 9.84
CA TYR A 157 6.50 3.73 10.24
C TYR A 157 7.52 3.23 11.28
N PHE A 158 8.80 3.59 11.15
CA PHE A 158 9.80 3.23 12.15
C PHE A 158 9.55 3.90 13.50
N ASP A 159 9.15 5.17 13.49
CA ASP A 159 8.86 5.94 14.71
C ASP A 159 7.64 5.33 15.46
N VAL A 160 6.61 4.89 14.74
CA VAL A 160 5.38 4.35 15.33
C VAL A 160 5.52 2.88 15.73
N PHE A 161 6.13 2.04 14.91
CA PHE A 161 6.15 0.58 15.11
C PHE A 161 7.46 0.04 15.71
N GLY A 162 8.54 0.81 15.65
CA GLY A 162 9.90 0.31 15.91
C GLY A 162 10.46 -0.46 14.70
N LYS A 163 11.79 -0.38 14.51
CA LYS A 163 12.47 -1.00 13.36
C LYS A 163 12.28 -2.52 13.30
N GLU A 164 12.13 -3.17 14.44
CA GLU A 164 11.97 -4.63 14.58
C GLU A 164 10.59 -5.13 14.10
N ASN A 165 9.64 -4.21 13.89
CA ASN A 165 8.29 -4.53 13.42
C ASN A 165 8.05 -4.07 11.97
N VAL A 166 9.05 -3.47 11.32
CA VAL A 166 8.96 -2.96 9.94
C VAL A 166 10.00 -3.67 9.07
N HIS A 167 9.53 -4.40 8.07
CA HIS A 167 10.37 -5.10 7.11
C HIS A 167 10.36 -4.39 5.75
N ILE A 168 11.56 -4.04 5.25
CA ILE A 168 11.72 -3.40 3.94
C ILE A 168 12.18 -4.42 2.92
N ILE A 169 11.49 -4.48 1.79
CA ILE A 169 11.82 -5.34 0.64
C ILE A 169 12.16 -4.44 -0.55
N TRP A 170 13.35 -4.61 -1.12
CA TRP A 170 13.70 -3.96 -2.37
C TRP A 170 13.13 -4.73 -3.56
N TYR A 171 12.44 -4.03 -4.45
CA TYR A 171 11.85 -4.64 -5.65
C TYR A 171 12.87 -5.35 -6.53
N SER A 172 14.09 -4.82 -6.64
CA SER A 172 15.20 -5.46 -7.36
C SER A 172 15.50 -6.85 -6.83
N ASP A 173 15.62 -6.98 -5.51
CA ASP A 173 15.97 -8.22 -4.85
C ASP A 173 14.83 -9.23 -4.92
N PHE A 174 13.60 -8.73 -4.72
CA PHE A 174 12.39 -9.53 -4.86
C PHE A 174 12.26 -10.12 -6.26
N LYS A 175 12.50 -9.32 -7.32
CA LYS A 175 12.43 -9.75 -8.71
C LYS A 175 13.48 -10.80 -9.08
N MET A 176 14.67 -10.78 -8.44
CA MET A 176 15.76 -11.73 -8.74
C MET A 176 15.60 -13.06 -8.03
N ASN A 177 14.85 -13.11 -6.92
CA ASN A 177 14.76 -14.27 -6.03
C ASN A 177 13.38 -14.94 -6.02
N THR A 178 12.53 -14.59 -6.96
CA THR A 178 11.21 -15.19 -7.23
C THR A 178 11.12 -15.68 -8.70
#